data_e7db671c9dda84ea28291f32750f2d19
#
_entry.id   e7db671c9dda84ea28291f32750f2d19
#
_cell.length_a   1.000
_cell.length_b   1.000
_cell.length_c   1.000
_cell.angle_alpha   90.00
_cell.angle_beta   90.00
_cell.angle_gamma   90.00
#
_symmetry.space_group_name_H-M   'P 1'
#
loop_
_entity.id
_entity.type
_entity.pdbx_description
1 polymer ?
#
loop_
_entity_poly.entity_id
_entity_poly.type
_entity_poly.pdbx_seq_one_letter_code
_entity_poly.pdbx_strand_id
1 'polypeptide(L)'
;MSIEIASNGLPQSSAWLFPEYSFAHMTPDEYAGVIIERILDRGSRAEVNWLFDNYGEQRLTEWVRQHGFRLLSPRSFALWCLNLGITDFVAPDWAQAAKALTW
;
A
#
# COMPACT_ATOMS: atom_id res chain seq x y z
N MET A 1 -2.28 10.26 18.94
CA MET A 1 -3.64 10.69 18.56
C MET A 1 -4.36 9.55 17.85
N SER A 2 -5.57 9.30 18.25
CA SER A 2 -6.37 8.29 17.58
C SER A 2 -7.00 8.85 16.31
N ILE A 3 -7.04 8.02 15.25
CA ILE A 3 -7.66 8.37 14.00
C ILE A 3 -9.16 8.04 14.06
N GLU A 4 -9.98 8.87 13.44
CA GLU A 4 -11.41 8.61 13.37
C GLU A 4 -11.70 7.50 12.38
N ILE A 5 -12.48 6.51 12.83
CA ILE A 5 -12.81 5.34 12.03
C ILE A 5 -14.26 5.43 11.57
N ALA A 6 -14.48 5.24 10.26
CA ALA A 6 -15.81 5.24 9.68
C ALA A 6 -16.56 3.96 10.05
N SER A 7 -17.87 3.94 9.80
CA SER A 7 -18.72 2.79 10.15
C SER A 7 -18.31 1.51 9.42
N ASN A 8 -17.62 1.61 8.27
CA ASN A 8 -17.15 0.45 7.51
C ASN A 8 -15.80 -0.08 8.02
N GLY A 9 -15.22 0.53 9.05
CA GLY A 9 -13.96 0.10 9.64
C GLY A 9 -12.71 0.76 9.05
N LEU A 10 -12.84 1.61 8.03
CA LEU A 10 -11.71 2.32 7.46
C LEU A 10 -11.51 3.68 8.11
N PRO A 11 -10.29 4.26 8.04
CA PRO A 11 -10.09 5.63 8.49
C PRO A 11 -10.96 6.59 7.69
N GLN A 12 -11.73 7.41 8.38
CA GLN A 12 -12.62 8.37 7.73
C GLN A 12 -11.84 9.29 6.77
N SER A 13 -10.63 9.66 7.17
CA SER A 13 -9.78 10.56 6.39
C SER A 13 -9.29 9.95 5.09
N SER A 14 -9.37 8.62 4.93
CA SER A 14 -8.86 7.95 3.72
C SER A 14 -9.82 7.97 2.55
N ALA A 15 -11.04 8.47 2.73
CA ALA A 15 -12.06 8.47 1.67
C ALA A 15 -11.56 9.12 0.37
N TRP A 16 -10.72 10.14 0.46
CA TRP A 16 -10.19 10.83 -0.73
C TRP A 16 -9.29 9.96 -1.60
N LEU A 17 -8.79 8.86 -1.04
CA LEU A 17 -7.92 7.93 -1.78
C LEU A 17 -8.71 7.00 -2.71
N PHE A 18 -10.03 6.96 -2.58
CA PHE A 18 -10.88 6.02 -3.31
C PHE A 18 -12.00 6.73 -4.08
N PRO A 19 -11.65 7.70 -4.94
CA PRO A 19 -12.70 8.50 -5.62
C PRO A 19 -13.56 7.69 -6.58
N GLU A 20 -13.04 6.59 -7.13
CA GLU A 20 -13.77 5.74 -8.07
C GLU A 20 -14.60 4.66 -7.37
N TYR A 21 -14.51 4.56 -6.06
CA TYR A 21 -15.27 3.57 -5.29
C TYR A 21 -16.30 4.26 -4.40
N SER A 22 -17.32 3.50 -4.02
CA SER A 22 -18.25 3.96 -2.98
C SER A 22 -17.62 3.67 -1.62
N PHE A 23 -17.00 4.67 -1.02
CA PHE A 23 -16.26 4.50 0.22
C PHE A 23 -17.09 3.82 1.32
N ALA A 24 -18.37 4.20 1.44
CA ALA A 24 -19.24 3.66 2.47
C ALA A 24 -19.49 2.15 2.32
N HIS A 25 -19.35 1.63 1.11
CA HIS A 25 -19.56 0.21 0.83
C HIS A 25 -18.26 -0.61 0.82
N MET A 26 -17.12 0.03 1.00
CA MET A 26 -15.85 -0.68 1.08
C MET A 26 -15.69 -1.33 2.45
N THR A 27 -15.08 -2.52 2.48
CA THR A 27 -14.74 -3.19 3.72
C THR A 27 -13.24 -3.51 3.73
N PRO A 28 -12.61 -3.55 4.92
CA PRO A 28 -11.18 -3.85 5.00
C PRO A 28 -10.79 -5.22 4.41
N ASP A 29 -11.69 -6.19 4.45
CA ASP A 29 -11.39 -7.53 3.96
C ASP A 29 -11.54 -7.65 2.45
N GLU A 30 -12.65 -7.16 1.90
CA GLU A 30 -12.92 -7.29 0.47
C GLU A 30 -11.99 -6.43 -0.38
N TYR A 31 -11.64 -5.27 0.12
CA TYR A 31 -10.83 -4.29 -0.62
C TYR A 31 -9.43 -4.17 -0.08
N ALA A 32 -8.94 -5.19 0.62
CA ALA A 32 -7.62 -5.13 1.27
C ALA A 32 -6.51 -4.70 0.32
N GLY A 33 -6.44 -5.28 -0.88
CA GLY A 33 -5.39 -4.96 -1.84
C GLY A 33 -5.38 -3.50 -2.25
N VAL A 34 -6.55 -2.96 -2.58
CA VAL A 34 -6.68 -1.55 -2.97
C VAL A 34 -6.37 -0.62 -1.80
N ILE A 35 -6.85 -0.97 -0.62
CA ILE A 35 -6.62 -0.17 0.59
C ILE A 35 -5.12 -0.11 0.92
N ILE A 36 -4.45 -1.26 0.90
CA ILE A 36 -3.01 -1.31 1.15
C ILE A 36 -2.25 -0.49 0.12
N GLU A 37 -2.55 -0.69 -1.16
CA GLU A 37 -1.92 0.05 -2.24
C GLU A 37 -2.02 1.56 -2.06
N ARG A 38 -3.25 2.06 -1.87
CA ARG A 38 -3.51 3.50 -1.83
C ARG A 38 -2.93 4.16 -0.59
N ILE A 39 -3.04 3.51 0.56
CA ILE A 39 -2.51 4.06 1.81
C ILE A 39 -0.98 4.05 1.81
N LEU A 40 -0.35 2.96 1.36
CA LEU A 40 1.11 2.92 1.30
C LEU A 40 1.67 3.94 0.30
N ASP A 41 0.95 4.19 -0.78
CA ASP A 41 1.42 5.11 -1.80
C ASP A 41 1.17 6.59 -1.45
N ARG A 42 0.01 6.90 -0.86
CA ARG A 42 -0.41 8.29 -0.66
C ARG A 42 -1.06 8.60 0.69
N GLY A 43 -1.17 7.63 1.58
CA GLY A 43 -1.83 7.85 2.86
C GLY A 43 -1.03 8.73 3.81
N SER A 44 -1.73 9.30 4.78
CA SER A 44 -1.10 10.04 5.86
C SER A 44 -0.45 9.10 6.86
N ARG A 45 0.37 9.66 7.76
CA ARG A 45 1.02 8.87 8.80
C ARG A 45 0.00 8.14 9.68
N ALA A 46 -1.10 8.80 10.03
CA ALA A 46 -2.15 8.19 10.84
C ALA A 46 -2.84 7.04 10.10
N GLU A 47 -3.06 7.20 8.80
CA GLU A 47 -3.65 6.15 7.96
C GLU A 47 -2.71 4.96 7.85
N VAL A 48 -1.41 5.21 7.68
CA VAL A 48 -0.40 4.16 7.64
C VAL A 48 -0.36 3.40 8.97
N ASN A 49 -0.41 4.10 10.09
CA ASN A 49 -0.45 3.44 11.40
C ASN A 49 -1.68 2.54 11.54
N TRP A 50 -2.83 3.02 11.09
CA TRP A 50 -4.04 2.19 11.07
C TRP A 50 -3.84 0.94 10.22
N LEU A 51 -3.19 1.09 9.06
CA LEU A 51 -2.93 -0.02 8.15
C LEU A 51 -2.10 -1.11 8.83
N PHE A 52 -1.02 -0.72 9.51
CA PHE A 52 -0.18 -1.67 10.23
C PHE A 52 -0.93 -2.33 11.39
N ASP A 53 -1.74 -1.57 12.11
CA ASP A 53 -2.54 -2.12 13.22
C ASP A 53 -3.59 -3.11 12.73
N ASN A 54 -4.20 -2.84 11.59
CA ASN A 54 -5.31 -3.64 11.08
C ASN A 54 -4.85 -4.90 10.35
N TYR A 55 -3.79 -4.81 9.55
CA TYR A 55 -3.33 -5.94 8.73
C TYR A 55 -2.08 -6.62 9.27
N GLY A 56 -1.24 -5.92 10.01
CA GLY A 56 0.00 -6.44 10.55
C GLY A 56 1.18 -6.27 9.61
N GLU A 57 2.37 -6.10 10.19
CA GLU A 57 3.59 -5.86 9.43
C GLU A 57 3.91 -7.01 8.47
N GLN A 58 3.73 -8.26 8.91
CA GLN A 58 4.05 -9.41 8.08
C GLN A 58 3.22 -9.43 6.80
N ARG A 59 1.92 -9.19 6.90
CA ARG A 59 1.02 -9.17 5.74
C ARG A 59 1.39 -8.03 4.79
N LEU A 60 1.72 -6.88 5.33
CA LEU A 60 2.11 -5.72 4.51
C LEU A 60 3.46 -5.97 3.82
N THR A 61 4.40 -6.60 4.50
CA THR A 61 5.68 -6.96 3.91
C THR A 61 5.49 -7.91 2.72
N GLU A 62 4.67 -8.92 2.90
CA GLU A 62 4.36 -9.86 1.82
C GLU A 62 3.67 -9.17 0.66
N TRP A 63 2.74 -8.27 0.94
CA TRP A 63 2.06 -7.51 -0.11
C TRP A 63 3.05 -6.67 -0.92
N VAL A 64 3.97 -5.97 -0.24
CA VAL A 64 4.98 -5.16 -0.92
C VAL A 64 5.89 -6.03 -1.78
N ARG A 65 6.30 -7.20 -1.28
CA ARG A 65 7.12 -8.12 -2.07
C ARG A 65 6.42 -8.61 -3.32
N GLN A 66 5.13 -8.93 -3.22
CA GLN A 66 4.38 -9.52 -4.32
C GLN A 66 3.83 -8.49 -5.29
N HIS A 67 3.40 -7.35 -4.81
CA HIS A 67 2.64 -6.38 -5.61
C HIS A 67 3.26 -4.98 -5.67
N GLY A 68 4.10 -4.63 -4.71
CA GLY A 68 4.57 -3.25 -4.58
C GLY A 68 5.31 -2.73 -5.80
N PHE A 69 6.12 -3.56 -6.43
CA PHE A 69 6.90 -3.15 -7.60
C PHE A 69 6.02 -2.66 -8.74
N ARG A 70 4.87 -3.31 -8.95
CA ARG A 70 3.96 -2.95 -10.03
C ARG A 70 2.96 -1.87 -9.66
N LEU A 71 2.50 -1.88 -8.41
CA LEU A 71 1.35 -1.08 -7.99
C LEU A 71 1.70 0.21 -7.28
N LEU A 72 2.84 0.25 -6.58
CA LEU A 72 3.29 1.47 -5.92
C LEU A 72 4.14 2.29 -6.88
N SER A 73 4.17 3.62 -6.69
CA SER A 73 5.14 4.44 -7.40
C SER A 73 6.56 3.98 -7.04
N PRO A 74 7.55 4.18 -7.92
CA PRO A 74 8.94 3.76 -7.62
C PRO A 74 9.46 4.34 -6.31
N ARG A 75 9.09 5.57 -6.01
CA ARG A 75 9.51 6.24 -4.79
C ARG A 75 8.90 5.58 -3.54
N SER A 76 7.60 5.31 -3.58
CA SER A 76 6.91 4.65 -2.48
C SER A 76 7.40 3.23 -2.30
N PHE A 77 7.62 2.50 -3.38
CA PHE A 77 8.13 1.15 -3.31
C PHE A 77 9.51 1.11 -2.63
N ALA A 78 10.42 2.00 -3.05
CA ALA A 78 11.75 2.08 -2.45
C ALA A 78 11.68 2.40 -0.97
N LEU A 79 10.81 3.34 -0.59
CA LEU A 79 10.63 3.73 0.81
C LEU A 79 10.12 2.56 1.64
N TRP A 80 9.14 1.82 1.15
CA TRP A 80 8.58 0.70 1.92
C TRP A 80 9.50 -0.50 1.96
N CYS A 81 10.28 -0.75 0.90
CA CYS A 81 11.33 -1.77 0.97
C CYS A 81 12.32 -1.44 2.10
N LEU A 82 12.73 -0.17 2.19
CA LEU A 82 13.63 0.27 3.23
C LEU A 82 13.01 0.12 4.63
N ASN A 83 11.79 0.59 4.81
CA ASN A 83 11.12 0.57 6.11
C ASN A 83 10.76 -0.84 6.58
N LEU A 84 10.48 -1.75 5.66
CA LEU A 84 10.09 -3.11 5.99
C LEU A 84 11.26 -4.09 5.96
N GLY A 85 12.47 -3.59 5.71
CA GLY A 85 13.66 -4.43 5.68
C GLY A 85 13.74 -5.38 4.50
N ILE A 86 13.10 -5.03 3.38
CA ILE A 86 13.14 -5.85 2.17
C ILE A 86 14.39 -5.48 1.40
N THR A 87 15.43 -6.32 1.53
CA THR A 87 16.73 -6.07 0.88
C THR A 87 17.03 -7.07 -0.24
N ASP A 88 16.23 -8.11 -0.34
CA ASP A 88 16.47 -9.21 -1.27
C ASP A 88 15.51 -9.21 -2.46
N PHE A 89 14.82 -8.09 -2.71
CA PHE A 89 13.90 -8.01 -3.84
C PHE A 89 14.66 -8.03 -5.16
N VAL A 90 14.19 -8.88 -6.09
CA VAL A 90 14.73 -8.96 -7.45
C VAL A 90 13.62 -8.61 -8.42
N ALA A 91 13.85 -7.58 -9.26
CA ALA A 91 12.87 -7.15 -10.24
C ALA A 91 12.60 -8.26 -11.26
N PRO A 92 11.37 -8.39 -11.77
CA PRO A 92 11.05 -9.35 -12.82
C PRO A 92 11.92 -9.14 -14.08
N ASP A 93 12.15 -10.21 -14.83
CA ASP A 93 13.01 -10.15 -16.01
C ASP A 93 12.56 -9.07 -17.01
N TRP A 94 11.23 -8.94 -17.21
CA TRP A 94 10.72 -7.94 -18.14
C TRP A 94 11.06 -6.52 -17.70
N ALA A 95 11.08 -6.26 -16.40
CA ALA A 95 11.41 -4.93 -15.87
C ALA A 95 12.91 -4.65 -15.99
N GLN A 96 13.75 -5.67 -15.80
CA GLN A 96 15.19 -5.54 -15.97
C GLN A 96 15.54 -5.28 -17.43
N ALA A 97 14.90 -6.00 -18.35
CA ALA A 97 15.11 -5.79 -19.78
C ALA A 97 14.69 -4.39 -20.22
N ALA A 98 13.52 -3.93 -19.76
CA ALA A 98 13.03 -2.59 -20.08
C ALA A 98 13.98 -1.51 -19.55
N LYS A 99 14.52 -1.70 -18.36
CA LYS A 99 15.47 -0.77 -17.77
C LYS A 99 16.76 -0.72 -18.56
N ALA A 100 17.25 -1.87 -19.00
CA ALA A 100 18.46 -1.95 -19.81
C ALA A 100 18.29 -1.24 -21.15
N LEU A 101 17.11 -1.32 -21.75
CA LEU A 101 16.81 -0.67 -23.03
C LEU A 101 16.65 0.85 -22.89
N THR A 102 16.36 1.35 -21.71
CA THR A 102 16.15 2.77 -21.46
C THR A 102 17.47 3.54 -21.38
N TRP A 103 18.57 2.85 -21.11
CA TRP A 103 19.90 3.42 -20.95
C TRP A 103 20.81 3.04 -22.13
#